data_73388f8be25f3d3a23c6528a8ceee333
#
_entry.id   73388f8be25f3d3a23c6528a8ceee333
#
_cell.length_a   1.000
_cell.length_b   1.000
_cell.length_c   1.000
_cell.angle_alpha   90.00
_cell.angle_beta   90.00
_cell.angle_gamma   90.00
#
_symmetry.space_group_name_H-M   'P 1'
#
loop_
_entity.id
_entity.type
_entity.pdbx_description
1 polymer ?
#
loop_
_entity_poly.entity_id
_entity_poly.type
_entity_poly.pdbx_seq_one_letter_code
_entity_poly.pdbx_strand_id
1 'polypeptide(L)'
;VLAVASLASIVLCVGIGPVPIPAGTTVQVIAHHLGLPVPAAREASVDSIVWDVRVPRVLMGAAVGACLALSGAALQAMVRNMLADPYILGVSGGASTGAAAAILFGVGAALGDYAQSVLAFLGALGAALLVFLIARAGGRVTSLRLLLSGVAVGYALTALTNLLIFSSDSAEGSRSVMFWMLGSLSLARWNAFLWVALIAAVLGAIVLFAGARVLDALSAGDEIAHGLGIHPDRARVGFLLVVSLCTAAAVAGAGSIGFVGLVIPHLARRLVGARHRVLIPASALLGGLFLLWADAFARVVMQPRELPIGVLTAAIGAPFLLILVRRLHARQR
;
A
#
# COMPACT_ATOMS: atom_id res chain seq x y z
N VAL A 1 -17.39 1.81 -15.57
CA VAL A 1 -17.45 0.41 -15.13
C VAL A 1 -16.63 0.20 -13.87
N LEU A 2 -15.29 0.48 -13.83
CA LEU A 2 -14.43 0.22 -12.65
C LEU A 2 -14.90 0.96 -11.38
N ALA A 3 -15.28 2.23 -11.48
CA ALA A 3 -15.78 2.99 -10.32
C ALA A 3 -17.06 2.39 -9.72
N VAL A 4 -17.99 1.98 -10.57
CA VAL A 4 -19.23 1.32 -10.14
C VAL A 4 -18.92 -0.04 -9.49
N ALA A 5 -18.01 -0.82 -10.09
CA ALA A 5 -17.55 -2.09 -9.53
C ALA A 5 -16.89 -1.88 -8.15
N SER A 6 -16.08 -0.82 -7.98
CA SER A 6 -15.45 -0.50 -6.70
C SER A 6 -16.48 -0.15 -5.62
N LEU A 7 -17.49 0.68 -5.94
CA LEU A 7 -18.56 1.03 -5.00
C LEU A 7 -19.39 -0.20 -4.60
N ALA A 8 -19.77 -1.02 -5.57
CA ALA A 8 -20.49 -2.27 -5.29
C ALA A 8 -19.65 -3.22 -4.42
N SER A 9 -18.36 -3.35 -4.72
CA SER A 9 -17.43 -4.19 -3.94
C SER A 9 -17.25 -3.70 -2.50
N ILE A 10 -17.25 -2.37 -2.25
CA ILE A 10 -17.20 -1.83 -0.89
C ILE A 10 -18.39 -2.36 -0.09
N VAL A 11 -19.62 -2.22 -0.61
CA VAL A 11 -20.82 -2.70 0.07
C VAL A 11 -20.80 -4.21 0.30
N LEU A 12 -20.42 -4.98 -0.72
CA LEU A 12 -20.35 -6.44 -0.62
C LEU A 12 -19.29 -6.89 0.40
N CYS A 13 -18.08 -6.32 0.36
CA CYS A 13 -17.00 -6.68 1.27
C CYS A 13 -17.27 -6.30 2.73
N VAL A 14 -18.08 -5.26 2.99
CA VAL A 14 -18.57 -4.95 4.34
C VAL A 14 -19.52 -6.06 4.84
N GLY A 15 -20.37 -6.63 3.98
CA GLY A 15 -21.27 -7.75 4.32
C GLY A 15 -20.54 -9.07 4.63
N ILE A 16 -19.36 -9.30 4.01
CA ILE A 16 -18.59 -10.55 4.14
C ILE A 16 -17.76 -10.56 5.43
N GLY A 17 -17.83 -11.65 6.19
CA GLY A 17 -17.06 -11.85 7.42
C GLY A 17 -17.51 -13.12 8.16
N PRO A 18 -16.95 -13.39 9.38
CA PRO A 18 -17.32 -14.55 10.19
C PRO A 18 -18.84 -14.64 10.47
N VAL A 19 -19.48 -13.49 10.64
CA VAL A 19 -20.95 -13.39 10.70
C VAL A 19 -21.41 -12.71 9.40
N PRO A 20 -22.09 -13.43 8.49
CA PRO A 20 -22.56 -12.84 7.24
C PRO A 20 -23.69 -11.83 7.52
N ILE A 21 -23.58 -10.63 6.98
CA ILE A 21 -24.60 -9.58 7.12
C ILE A 21 -25.19 -9.32 5.73
N PRO A 22 -26.52 -9.38 5.57
CA PRO A 22 -27.18 -9.13 4.29
C PRO A 22 -26.83 -7.75 3.72
N ALA A 23 -26.65 -7.66 2.41
CA ALA A 23 -26.28 -6.41 1.73
C ALA A 23 -27.32 -5.28 2.00
N GLY A 24 -28.61 -5.61 2.11
CA GLY A 24 -29.66 -4.65 2.45
C GLY A 24 -29.44 -4.02 3.83
N THR A 25 -29.10 -4.82 4.85
CA THR A 25 -28.78 -4.34 6.20
C THR A 25 -27.49 -3.50 6.19
N THR A 26 -26.48 -3.95 5.45
CA THR A 26 -25.22 -3.19 5.29
C THR A 26 -25.47 -1.81 4.71
N VAL A 27 -26.26 -1.73 3.62
CA VAL A 27 -26.62 -0.44 2.99
C VAL A 27 -27.45 0.42 3.95
N GLN A 28 -28.39 -0.18 4.68
CA GLN A 28 -29.21 0.52 5.65
C GLN A 28 -28.37 1.18 6.75
N VAL A 29 -27.41 0.45 7.35
CA VAL A 29 -26.52 0.99 8.39
C VAL A 29 -25.67 2.13 7.83
N ILE A 30 -25.02 1.93 6.69
CA ILE A 30 -24.20 2.97 6.07
C ILE A 30 -25.03 4.21 5.75
N ALA A 31 -26.21 4.04 5.17
CA ALA A 31 -27.10 5.14 4.82
C ALA A 31 -27.58 5.92 6.05
N HIS A 32 -27.90 5.22 7.16
CA HIS A 32 -28.28 5.84 8.42
C HIS A 32 -27.17 6.72 8.98
N HIS A 33 -25.94 6.21 9.06
CA HIS A 33 -24.77 6.96 9.55
C HIS A 33 -24.34 8.11 8.62
N LEU A 34 -24.71 8.07 7.34
CA LEU A 34 -24.52 9.18 6.40
C LEU A 34 -25.64 10.25 6.49
N GLY A 35 -26.58 10.11 7.44
CA GLY A 35 -27.65 11.07 7.65
C GLY A 35 -28.82 10.96 6.67
N LEU A 36 -28.91 9.86 5.91
CA LEU A 36 -30.08 9.61 5.06
C LEU A 36 -31.30 9.21 5.90
N PRO A 37 -32.53 9.51 5.47
CA PRO A 37 -33.75 9.23 6.22
C PRO A 37 -34.16 7.73 6.18
N VAL A 38 -33.27 6.87 6.67
CA VAL A 38 -33.44 5.42 6.81
C VAL A 38 -33.45 5.05 8.29
N PRO A 39 -34.29 4.10 8.72
CA PRO A 39 -34.29 3.67 10.11
C PRO A 39 -32.94 3.04 10.48
N ALA A 40 -32.53 3.18 11.77
CA ALA A 40 -31.38 2.48 12.31
C ALA A 40 -31.52 0.95 12.18
N ALA A 41 -30.40 0.23 12.25
CA ALA A 41 -30.43 -1.22 12.29
C ALA A 41 -31.24 -1.71 13.49
N ARG A 42 -31.97 -2.84 13.33
CA ARG A 42 -32.80 -3.42 14.40
C ARG A 42 -31.96 -3.85 15.61
N GLU A 43 -30.72 -4.28 15.37
CA GLU A 43 -29.82 -4.77 16.41
C GLU A 43 -28.59 -3.84 16.51
N ALA A 44 -28.35 -3.29 17.68
CA ALA A 44 -27.19 -2.42 17.95
C ALA A 44 -25.85 -3.14 17.71
N SER A 45 -25.80 -4.45 17.95
CA SER A 45 -24.61 -5.27 17.67
C SER A 45 -24.26 -5.30 16.17
N VAL A 46 -25.26 -5.41 15.31
CA VAL A 46 -25.07 -5.38 13.85
C VAL A 46 -24.61 -4.01 13.40
N ASP A 47 -25.17 -2.95 13.96
CA ASP A 47 -24.79 -1.57 13.68
C ASP A 47 -23.30 -1.35 13.99
N SER A 48 -22.85 -1.66 15.21
CA SER A 48 -21.45 -1.52 15.62
C SER A 48 -20.51 -2.40 14.79
N ILE A 49 -20.88 -3.64 14.47
CA ILE A 49 -20.05 -4.51 13.62
C ILE A 49 -19.85 -3.89 12.23
N VAL A 50 -20.91 -3.36 11.64
CA VAL A 50 -20.83 -2.75 10.31
C VAL A 50 -20.06 -1.44 10.37
N TRP A 51 -20.50 -0.50 11.23
CA TRP A 51 -19.97 0.87 11.20
C TRP A 51 -18.62 1.02 11.86
N ASP A 52 -18.41 0.43 13.05
CA ASP A 52 -17.16 0.66 13.81
C ASP A 52 -16.03 -0.28 13.43
N VAL A 53 -16.36 -1.46 12.85
CA VAL A 53 -15.34 -2.47 12.53
C VAL A 53 -15.16 -2.65 11.03
N ARG A 54 -16.24 -2.92 10.28
CA ARG A 54 -16.12 -3.35 8.89
C ARG A 54 -15.94 -2.20 7.90
N VAL A 55 -16.68 -1.11 8.08
CA VAL A 55 -16.56 0.06 7.18
C VAL A 55 -15.14 0.64 7.23
N PRO A 56 -14.54 0.97 8.39
CA PRO A 56 -13.18 1.49 8.41
C PRO A 56 -12.16 0.48 7.86
N ARG A 57 -12.33 -0.82 8.09
CA ARG A 57 -11.47 -1.87 7.55
C ARG A 57 -11.51 -1.92 6.02
N VAL A 58 -12.69 -1.87 5.43
CA VAL A 58 -12.89 -1.86 3.98
C VAL A 58 -12.34 -0.58 3.37
N LEU A 59 -12.59 0.57 3.98
CA LEU A 59 -12.02 1.85 3.52
C LEU A 59 -10.50 1.87 3.61
N MET A 60 -9.91 1.35 4.69
CA MET A 60 -8.46 1.19 4.84
C MET A 60 -7.90 0.30 3.75
N GLY A 61 -8.54 -0.85 3.48
CA GLY A 61 -8.13 -1.76 2.39
C GLY A 61 -8.14 -1.06 1.02
N ALA A 62 -9.20 -0.31 0.73
CA ALA A 62 -9.29 0.46 -0.51
C ALA A 62 -8.17 1.49 -0.63
N ALA A 63 -7.92 2.26 0.44
CA ALA A 63 -6.90 3.30 0.48
C ALA A 63 -5.48 2.72 0.34
N VAL A 64 -5.17 1.67 1.09
CA VAL A 64 -3.87 0.97 1.07
C VAL A 64 -3.61 0.36 -0.31
N GLY A 65 -4.60 -0.33 -0.87
CA GLY A 65 -4.49 -0.92 -2.21
C GLY A 65 -4.27 0.14 -3.29
N ALA A 66 -4.98 1.26 -3.21
CA ALA A 66 -4.80 2.40 -4.10
C ALA A 66 -3.40 3.03 -3.94
N CYS A 67 -2.96 3.32 -2.70
CA CYS A 67 -1.63 3.88 -2.42
C CYS A 67 -0.51 3.03 -2.99
N LEU A 68 -0.54 1.70 -2.74
CA LEU A 68 0.48 0.78 -3.22
C LEU A 68 0.49 0.69 -4.76
N ALA A 69 -0.68 0.59 -5.39
CA ALA A 69 -0.78 0.52 -6.85
C ALA A 69 -0.36 1.83 -7.54
N LEU A 70 -0.72 2.98 -6.99
CA LEU A 70 -0.27 4.29 -7.45
C LEU A 70 1.25 4.44 -7.35
N SER A 71 1.79 4.07 -6.19
CA SER A 71 3.24 4.09 -5.93
C SER A 71 4.00 3.19 -6.90
N GLY A 72 3.46 1.99 -7.13
CA GLY A 72 4.02 1.05 -8.10
C GLY A 72 4.01 1.59 -9.53
N ALA A 73 2.88 2.14 -9.99
CA ALA A 73 2.77 2.70 -11.34
C ALA A 73 3.78 3.85 -11.58
N ALA A 74 3.90 4.76 -10.62
CA ALA A 74 4.83 5.88 -10.70
C ALA A 74 6.29 5.41 -10.64
N LEU A 75 6.64 4.50 -9.72
CA LEU A 75 8.00 3.99 -9.57
C LEU A 75 8.44 3.22 -10.82
N GLN A 76 7.59 2.35 -11.37
CA GLN A 76 7.88 1.61 -12.60
C GLN A 76 8.19 2.54 -13.78
N ALA A 77 7.50 3.69 -13.88
CA ALA A 77 7.78 4.70 -14.89
C ALA A 77 9.14 5.38 -14.65
N MET A 78 9.41 5.82 -13.41
CA MET A 78 10.65 6.51 -13.04
C MET A 78 11.90 5.65 -13.21
N VAL A 79 11.79 4.36 -12.85
CA VAL A 79 12.92 3.42 -12.87
C VAL A 79 13.02 2.69 -14.23
N ARG A 80 12.02 2.83 -15.09
CA ARG A 80 11.89 2.12 -16.38
C ARG A 80 11.99 0.61 -16.23
N ASN A 81 11.42 0.10 -15.16
CA ASN A 81 11.37 -1.33 -14.87
C ASN A 81 9.96 -1.72 -14.42
N MET A 82 9.28 -2.53 -15.21
CA MET A 82 7.92 -3.00 -14.89
C MET A 82 7.84 -3.93 -13.68
N LEU A 83 8.98 -4.41 -13.19
CA LEU A 83 9.09 -5.26 -11.99
C LEU A 83 9.47 -4.44 -10.74
N ALA A 84 9.53 -3.11 -10.83
CA ALA A 84 9.80 -2.27 -9.68
C ALA A 84 8.59 -2.26 -8.74
N ASP A 85 8.86 -2.48 -7.46
CA ASP A 85 7.91 -2.44 -6.35
C ASP A 85 8.24 -1.26 -5.42
N PRO A 86 7.28 -0.54 -4.83
CA PRO A 86 7.55 0.57 -3.92
C PRO A 86 8.46 0.21 -2.73
N TYR A 87 8.45 -1.04 -2.32
CA TYR A 87 9.31 -1.53 -1.22
C TYR A 87 10.79 -1.56 -1.55
N ILE A 88 11.16 -1.49 -2.82
CA ILE A 88 12.57 -1.30 -3.24
C ILE A 88 13.19 -0.01 -2.65
N LEU A 89 12.37 0.98 -2.28
CA LEU A 89 12.84 2.18 -1.59
C LEU A 89 13.18 1.96 -0.11
N GLY A 90 13.25 0.73 0.37
CA GLY A 90 13.55 0.40 1.76
C GLY A 90 12.43 0.72 2.75
N VAL A 91 11.29 1.20 2.25
CA VAL A 91 10.15 1.69 3.06
C VAL A 91 9.64 0.61 4.00
N SER A 92 9.51 -0.65 3.53
CA SER A 92 9.07 -1.77 4.37
C SER A 92 10.04 -2.05 5.52
N GLY A 93 11.36 -2.07 5.26
CA GLY A 93 12.38 -2.25 6.29
C GLY A 93 12.36 -1.14 7.33
N GLY A 94 12.25 0.13 6.87
CA GLY A 94 12.15 1.28 7.77
C GLY A 94 10.89 1.26 8.63
N ALA A 95 9.75 0.92 8.04
CA ALA A 95 8.50 0.75 8.78
C ALA A 95 8.60 -0.36 9.82
N SER A 96 9.18 -1.51 9.45
CA SER A 96 9.37 -2.65 10.36
C SER A 96 10.29 -2.30 11.52
N THR A 97 11.39 -1.58 11.26
CA THR A 97 12.29 -1.09 12.30
C THR A 97 11.57 -0.14 13.27
N GLY A 98 10.81 0.82 12.74
CA GLY A 98 10.03 1.76 13.55
C GLY A 98 8.96 1.05 14.39
N ALA A 99 8.20 0.14 13.80
CA ALA A 99 7.20 -0.66 14.52
C ALA A 99 7.84 -1.55 15.60
N ALA A 100 8.97 -2.21 15.29
CA ALA A 100 9.70 -3.04 16.25
C ALA A 100 10.21 -2.21 17.43
N ALA A 101 10.74 -1.01 17.21
CA ALA A 101 11.16 -0.11 18.27
C ALA A 101 10.01 0.29 19.19
N ALA A 102 8.82 0.54 18.64
CA ALA A 102 7.61 0.82 19.43
C ALA A 102 7.17 -0.40 20.25
N ILE A 103 7.00 -1.55 19.59
CA ILE A 103 6.43 -2.76 20.21
C ILE A 103 7.36 -3.35 21.25
N LEU A 104 8.67 -3.45 20.96
CA LEU A 104 9.62 -4.17 21.82
C LEU A 104 10.18 -3.31 22.94
N PHE A 105 10.39 -2.02 22.68
CA PHE A 105 11.11 -1.12 23.60
C PHE A 105 10.27 0.06 24.06
N GLY A 106 8.99 0.14 23.67
CA GLY A 106 8.10 1.22 24.08
C GLY A 106 8.52 2.59 23.56
N VAL A 107 9.33 2.66 22.49
CA VAL A 107 9.72 3.93 21.90
C VAL A 107 8.46 4.66 21.44
N GLY A 108 8.34 5.93 21.83
CA GLY A 108 7.16 6.73 21.50
C GLY A 108 5.93 6.43 22.39
N ALA A 109 6.09 5.83 23.57
CA ALA A 109 4.99 5.51 24.48
C ALA A 109 4.09 6.72 24.82
N ALA A 110 4.62 7.95 24.77
CA ALA A 110 3.85 9.18 24.93
C ALA A 110 2.77 9.38 23.86
N LEU A 111 2.85 8.68 22.71
CA LEU A 111 1.85 8.70 21.64
C LEU A 111 0.71 7.69 21.88
N GLY A 112 0.73 6.93 22.97
CA GLY A 112 -0.28 5.90 23.27
C GLY A 112 -0.43 4.88 22.15
N ASP A 113 -1.67 4.55 21.80
CA ASP A 113 -2.02 3.56 20.76
C ASP A 113 -1.49 3.90 19.36
N TYR A 114 -1.08 5.15 19.15
CA TYR A 114 -0.55 5.60 17.86
C TYR A 114 0.97 5.37 17.70
N ALA A 115 1.69 5.04 18.77
CA ALA A 115 3.15 4.93 18.76
C ALA A 115 3.67 4.01 17.65
N GLN A 116 3.12 2.82 17.53
CA GLN A 116 3.51 1.83 16.52
C GLN A 116 3.34 2.36 15.09
N SER A 117 2.17 2.90 14.78
CA SER A 117 1.86 3.40 13.43
C SER A 117 2.64 4.67 13.09
N VAL A 118 2.83 5.59 14.05
CA VAL A 118 3.65 6.80 13.86
C VAL A 118 5.10 6.43 13.61
N LEU A 119 5.68 5.54 14.41
CA LEU A 119 7.08 5.13 14.24
C LEU A 119 7.28 4.31 12.96
N ALA A 120 6.30 3.48 12.58
CA ALA A 120 6.33 2.82 11.28
C ALA A 120 6.30 3.82 10.12
N PHE A 121 5.43 4.84 10.19
CA PHE A 121 5.36 5.91 9.19
C PHE A 121 6.67 6.69 9.09
N LEU A 122 7.21 7.15 10.23
CA LEU A 122 8.47 7.89 10.27
C LEU A 122 9.67 7.04 9.83
N GLY A 123 9.71 5.77 10.23
CA GLY A 123 10.72 4.81 9.79
C GLY A 123 10.68 4.58 8.28
N ALA A 124 9.48 4.46 7.70
CA ALA A 124 9.27 4.35 6.26
C ALA A 124 9.79 5.58 5.50
N LEU A 125 9.43 6.79 5.96
CA LEU A 125 9.90 8.04 5.36
C LEU A 125 11.42 8.22 5.55
N GLY A 126 11.95 7.87 6.72
CA GLY A 126 13.38 7.92 7.00
C GLY A 126 14.17 7.00 6.07
N ALA A 127 13.68 5.79 5.83
CA ALA A 127 14.28 4.86 4.87
C ALA A 127 14.27 5.43 3.43
N ALA A 128 13.13 5.95 2.99
CA ALA A 128 13.03 6.57 1.66
C ALA A 128 13.97 7.78 1.51
N LEU A 129 14.09 8.60 2.56
CA LEU A 129 15.02 9.73 2.60
C LEU A 129 16.49 9.24 2.53
N LEU A 130 16.86 8.23 3.29
CA LEU A 130 18.20 7.63 3.23
C LEU A 130 18.53 7.11 1.83
N VAL A 131 17.61 6.38 1.21
CA VAL A 131 17.75 5.88 -0.17
C VAL A 131 17.97 7.04 -1.13
N PHE A 132 17.16 8.10 -1.01
CA PHE A 132 17.30 9.28 -1.84
C PHE A 132 18.65 9.99 -1.63
N LEU A 133 19.10 10.19 -0.39
CA LEU A 133 20.38 10.84 -0.08
C LEU A 133 21.56 10.04 -0.64
N ILE A 134 21.56 8.71 -0.48
CA ILE A 134 22.60 7.83 -1.02
C ILE A 134 22.57 7.86 -2.56
N ALA A 135 21.39 7.76 -3.16
CA ALA A 135 21.28 7.81 -4.63
C ALA A 135 21.76 9.15 -5.21
N ARG A 136 21.62 10.26 -4.47
CA ARG A 136 22.02 11.61 -4.86
C ARG A 136 23.50 11.90 -4.58
N ALA A 137 24.15 11.20 -3.66
CA ALA A 137 25.56 11.46 -3.27
C ALA A 137 26.55 11.40 -4.47
N GLY A 138 26.18 10.69 -5.54
CA GLY A 138 26.93 10.67 -6.80
C GLY A 138 26.53 11.74 -7.83
N GLY A 139 25.80 12.80 -7.44
CA GLY A 139 25.38 13.93 -8.26
C GLY A 139 23.98 13.80 -8.86
N ARG A 140 23.74 12.88 -9.80
CA ARG A 140 22.44 12.70 -10.48
C ARG A 140 21.70 11.46 -9.95
N VAL A 141 20.38 11.60 -9.73
CA VAL A 141 19.51 10.49 -9.30
C VAL A 141 19.15 9.62 -10.52
N THR A 142 19.88 8.53 -10.72
CA THR A 142 19.59 7.57 -11.79
C THR A 142 18.77 6.39 -11.29
N SER A 143 18.07 5.70 -12.21
CA SER A 143 17.28 4.50 -11.90
C SER A 143 18.12 3.42 -11.20
N LEU A 144 19.34 3.17 -11.68
CA LEU A 144 20.22 2.15 -11.10
C LEU A 144 20.65 2.51 -9.68
N ARG A 145 21.03 3.78 -9.43
CA ARG A 145 21.41 4.22 -8.07
C ARG A 145 20.27 4.13 -7.09
N LEU A 146 19.04 4.50 -7.49
CA LEU A 146 17.86 4.31 -6.66
C LEU A 146 17.63 2.85 -6.29
N LEU A 147 17.72 1.94 -7.26
CA LEU A 147 17.57 0.50 -7.02
C LEU A 147 18.65 -0.03 -6.07
N LEU A 148 19.92 0.24 -6.33
CA LEU A 148 21.02 -0.26 -5.51
C LEU A 148 20.98 0.32 -4.08
N SER A 149 20.73 1.63 -3.96
CA SER A 149 20.57 2.29 -2.65
C SER A 149 19.41 1.70 -1.87
N GLY A 150 18.27 1.46 -2.53
CA GLY A 150 17.10 0.87 -1.92
C GLY A 150 17.32 -0.54 -1.42
N VAL A 151 18.00 -1.37 -2.21
CA VAL A 151 18.38 -2.73 -1.80
C VAL A 151 19.32 -2.67 -0.58
N ALA A 152 20.37 -1.85 -0.62
CA ALA A 152 21.33 -1.73 0.48
C ALA A 152 20.66 -1.26 1.80
N VAL A 153 19.86 -0.17 1.73
CA VAL A 153 19.13 0.36 2.89
C VAL A 153 18.08 -0.65 3.38
N GLY A 154 17.37 -1.32 2.47
CA GLY A 154 16.38 -2.34 2.81
C GLY A 154 17.01 -3.50 3.60
N TYR A 155 18.14 -4.04 3.16
CA TYR A 155 18.86 -5.09 3.89
C TYR A 155 19.40 -4.60 5.23
N ALA A 156 19.96 -3.39 5.30
CA ALA A 156 20.46 -2.82 6.55
C ALA A 156 19.35 -2.66 7.59
N LEU A 157 18.18 -2.14 7.18
CA LEU A 157 17.04 -1.95 8.06
C LEU A 157 16.39 -3.29 8.45
N THR A 158 16.38 -4.28 7.56
CA THR A 158 15.95 -5.64 7.90
C THR A 158 16.88 -6.26 8.94
N ALA A 159 18.20 -6.13 8.79
CA ALA A 159 19.17 -6.58 9.78
C ALA A 159 18.99 -5.87 11.13
N LEU A 160 18.72 -4.55 11.10
CA LEU A 160 18.42 -3.79 12.32
C LEU A 160 17.12 -4.28 12.99
N THR A 161 16.06 -4.53 12.21
CA THR A 161 14.81 -5.09 12.76
C THR A 161 15.05 -6.45 13.41
N ASN A 162 15.82 -7.33 12.76
CA ASN A 162 16.17 -8.64 13.32
C ASN A 162 17.01 -8.52 14.60
N LEU A 163 17.92 -7.54 14.64
CA LEU A 163 18.70 -7.24 15.84
C LEU A 163 17.80 -6.78 17.00
N LEU A 164 16.84 -5.90 16.74
CA LEU A 164 15.86 -5.45 17.74
C LEU A 164 15.05 -6.64 18.28
N ILE A 165 14.58 -7.53 17.40
CA ILE A 165 13.84 -8.75 17.80
C ILE A 165 14.74 -9.66 18.65
N PHE A 166 15.98 -9.88 18.24
CA PHE A 166 16.94 -10.73 18.97
C PHE A 166 17.31 -10.16 20.34
N SER A 167 17.41 -8.83 20.45
CA SER A 167 17.79 -8.13 21.69
C SER A 167 16.63 -7.97 22.69
N SER A 168 15.43 -8.41 22.33
CA SER A 168 14.23 -8.29 23.17
C SER A 168 14.04 -9.54 24.04
N ASP A 169 13.81 -9.35 25.32
CA ASP A 169 13.45 -10.44 26.25
C ASP A 169 11.95 -10.82 26.16
N SER A 170 11.15 -10.07 25.39
CA SER A 170 9.72 -10.30 25.24
C SER A 170 9.41 -11.25 24.06
N ALA A 171 9.13 -12.51 24.36
CA ALA A 171 8.68 -13.47 23.34
C ALA A 171 7.34 -13.06 22.69
N GLU A 172 6.44 -12.45 23.46
CA GLU A 172 5.15 -11.95 22.95
C GLU A 172 5.33 -10.72 22.06
N GLY A 173 6.19 -9.78 22.46
CA GLY A 173 6.55 -8.62 21.64
C GLY A 173 7.17 -9.03 20.31
N SER A 174 8.12 -9.98 20.34
CA SER A 174 8.76 -10.52 19.14
C SER A 174 7.75 -11.16 18.20
N ARG A 175 6.79 -11.91 18.73
CA ARG A 175 5.68 -12.48 17.96
C ARG A 175 4.80 -11.39 17.36
N SER A 176 4.47 -10.36 18.13
CA SER A 176 3.66 -9.22 17.66
C SER A 176 4.31 -8.49 16.49
N VAL A 177 5.64 -8.26 16.52
CA VAL A 177 6.39 -7.68 15.41
C VAL A 177 6.30 -8.57 14.18
N MET A 178 6.49 -9.89 14.32
CA MET A 178 6.38 -10.83 13.19
C MET A 178 4.99 -10.81 12.56
N PHE A 179 3.93 -10.80 13.37
CA PHE A 179 2.56 -10.69 12.85
C PHE A 179 2.31 -9.36 12.16
N TRP A 180 2.81 -8.25 12.72
CA TRP A 180 2.69 -6.94 12.10
C TRP A 180 3.39 -6.88 10.72
N MET A 181 4.56 -7.52 10.59
CA MET A 181 5.29 -7.60 9.33
C MET A 181 4.55 -8.39 8.24
N LEU A 182 3.64 -9.30 8.61
CA LEU A 182 2.80 -10.03 7.66
C LEU A 182 1.67 -9.19 7.07
N GLY A 183 1.40 -8.01 7.64
CA GLY A 183 0.34 -7.11 7.22
C GLY A 183 -1.06 -7.57 7.62
N SER A 184 -1.86 -6.65 8.13
CA SER A 184 -3.23 -6.90 8.54
C SER A 184 -4.07 -5.62 8.50
N LEU A 185 -5.34 -5.77 8.16
CA LEU A 185 -6.34 -4.70 8.24
C LEU A 185 -7.25 -4.82 9.49
N SER A 186 -6.98 -5.81 10.37
CA SER A 186 -7.85 -6.10 11.54
C SER A 186 -7.90 -4.97 12.57
N LEU A 187 -6.85 -4.14 12.63
CA LEU A 187 -6.75 -3.02 13.55
C LEU A 187 -7.33 -1.70 12.98
N ALA A 188 -7.86 -1.73 11.77
CA ALA A 188 -8.46 -0.53 11.17
C ALA A 188 -9.69 -0.10 11.98
N ARG A 189 -9.73 1.17 12.33
CA ARG A 189 -10.81 1.84 13.09
C ARG A 189 -11.01 3.24 12.51
N TRP A 190 -12.06 3.95 12.92
CA TRP A 190 -12.23 5.37 12.69
C TRP A 190 -11.18 6.17 13.48
N ASN A 191 -9.97 6.24 12.94
CA ASN A 191 -8.83 6.91 13.58
C ASN A 191 -8.03 7.74 12.57
N ALA A 192 -7.03 8.47 13.08
CA ALA A 192 -6.19 9.34 12.25
C ALA A 192 -5.50 8.60 11.09
N PHE A 193 -5.08 7.34 11.27
CA PHE A 193 -4.37 6.59 10.23
C PHE A 193 -5.26 6.19 9.05
N LEU A 194 -6.55 5.94 9.30
CA LEU A 194 -7.51 5.74 8.21
C LEU A 194 -7.59 7.00 7.35
N TRP A 195 -7.72 8.16 7.99
CA TRP A 195 -7.79 9.43 7.25
C TRP A 195 -6.48 9.76 6.53
N VAL A 196 -5.34 9.50 7.15
CA VAL A 196 -4.02 9.67 6.51
C VAL A 196 -3.91 8.78 5.26
N ALA A 197 -4.32 7.52 5.33
CA ALA A 197 -4.30 6.61 4.18
C ALA A 197 -5.26 7.07 3.07
N LEU A 198 -6.49 7.48 3.41
CA LEU A 198 -7.46 7.99 2.45
C LEU A 198 -6.98 9.29 1.78
N ILE A 199 -6.48 10.23 2.57
CA ILE A 199 -5.94 11.51 2.06
C ILE A 199 -4.72 11.24 1.17
N ALA A 200 -3.80 10.35 1.59
CA ALA A 200 -2.64 9.98 0.80
C ALA A 200 -3.04 9.34 -0.53
N ALA A 201 -4.05 8.46 -0.54
CA ALA A 201 -4.56 7.83 -1.76
C ALA A 201 -5.16 8.87 -2.72
N VAL A 202 -5.99 9.78 -2.21
CA VAL A 202 -6.65 10.82 -3.03
C VAL A 202 -5.62 11.83 -3.55
N LEU A 203 -4.80 12.40 -2.66
CA LEU A 203 -3.77 13.39 -3.06
C LEU A 203 -2.73 12.75 -3.98
N GLY A 204 -2.29 11.52 -3.67
CA GLY A 204 -1.39 10.76 -4.53
C GLY A 204 -1.96 10.55 -5.93
N ALA A 205 -3.23 10.15 -6.03
CA ALA A 205 -3.92 10.00 -7.31
C ALA A 205 -3.99 11.33 -8.08
N ILE A 206 -4.35 12.43 -7.42
CA ILE A 206 -4.45 13.77 -8.04
C ILE A 206 -3.07 14.22 -8.56
N VAL A 207 -2.03 14.16 -7.72
CA VAL A 207 -0.69 14.63 -8.10
C VAL A 207 -0.10 13.77 -9.22
N LEU A 208 -0.22 12.45 -9.14
CA LEU A 208 0.29 11.55 -10.18
C LEU A 208 -0.52 11.67 -11.48
N PHE A 209 -1.83 11.91 -11.40
CA PHE A 209 -2.67 12.18 -12.58
C PHE A 209 -2.29 13.50 -13.25
N ALA A 210 -2.09 14.56 -12.47
CA ALA A 210 -1.62 15.85 -12.97
C ALA A 210 -0.24 15.73 -13.63
N GLY A 211 0.66 14.92 -13.04
CA GLY A 211 1.99 14.61 -13.55
C GLY A 211 2.06 13.51 -14.61
N ALA A 212 0.93 12.99 -15.10
CA ALA A 212 0.90 11.82 -15.98
C ALA A 212 1.74 11.98 -17.26
N ARG A 213 1.75 13.18 -17.87
CA ARG A 213 2.60 13.48 -19.04
C ARG A 213 4.09 13.41 -18.73
N VAL A 214 4.47 13.84 -17.54
CA VAL A 214 5.86 13.78 -17.08
C VAL A 214 6.27 12.33 -16.82
N LEU A 215 5.37 11.50 -16.25
CA LEU A 215 5.58 10.06 -16.10
C LEU A 215 5.70 9.34 -17.45
N ASP A 216 4.89 9.71 -18.44
CA ASP A 216 5.00 9.18 -19.80
C ASP A 216 6.38 9.51 -20.40
N ALA A 217 6.85 10.75 -20.28
CA ALA A 217 8.15 11.17 -20.76
C ALA A 217 9.32 10.44 -20.03
N LEU A 218 9.25 10.29 -18.70
CA LEU A 218 10.26 9.55 -17.93
C LEU A 218 10.30 8.07 -18.32
N SER A 219 9.17 7.47 -18.62
CA SER A 219 9.10 6.07 -19.06
C SER A 219 9.72 5.86 -20.45
N ALA A 220 9.69 6.88 -21.31
CA ALA A 220 10.29 6.86 -22.63
C ALA A 220 11.82 7.04 -22.61
N GLY A 221 12.37 7.63 -21.54
CA GLY A 221 13.81 7.82 -21.33
C GLY A 221 14.20 9.25 -20.98
N ASP A 222 15.36 9.40 -20.36
CA ASP A 222 15.84 10.70 -19.86
C ASP A 222 16.12 11.69 -21.00
N GLU A 223 16.70 11.21 -22.12
CA GLU A 223 16.98 12.04 -23.29
C GLU A 223 15.69 12.57 -23.93
N ILE A 224 14.68 11.71 -24.05
CA ILE A 224 13.35 12.11 -24.57
C ILE A 224 12.70 13.11 -23.61
N ALA A 225 12.76 12.88 -22.30
CA ALA A 225 12.24 13.81 -21.32
C ALA A 225 12.92 15.18 -21.39
N HIS A 226 14.26 15.20 -21.53
CA HIS A 226 15.01 16.45 -21.74
C HIS A 226 14.61 17.17 -23.04
N GLY A 227 14.44 16.45 -24.15
CA GLY A 227 14.00 17.01 -25.42
C GLY A 227 12.59 17.64 -25.34
N LEU A 228 11.75 17.17 -24.40
CA LEU A 228 10.45 17.74 -24.11
C LEU A 228 10.48 18.88 -23.06
N GLY A 229 11.69 19.34 -22.65
CA GLY A 229 11.86 20.40 -21.65
C GLY A 229 11.65 19.95 -20.21
N ILE A 230 11.56 18.64 -19.95
CA ILE A 230 11.39 18.09 -18.61
C ILE A 230 12.76 17.79 -18.02
N HIS A 231 12.98 18.17 -16.76
CA HIS A 231 14.19 17.83 -16.00
C HIS A 231 13.97 16.51 -15.24
N PRO A 232 14.51 15.35 -15.70
CA PRO A 232 14.21 14.04 -15.11
C PRO A 232 14.54 13.97 -13.63
N ASP A 233 15.66 14.54 -13.19
CA ASP A 233 16.08 14.49 -11.79
C ASP A 233 15.08 15.20 -10.86
N ARG A 234 14.63 16.42 -11.24
CA ARG A 234 13.63 17.17 -10.46
C ARG A 234 12.29 16.46 -10.43
N ALA A 235 11.86 15.94 -11.57
CA ALA A 235 10.61 15.20 -11.68
C ALA A 235 10.64 13.93 -10.81
N ARG A 236 11.75 13.16 -10.84
CA ARG A 236 11.92 11.98 -9.98
C ARG A 236 11.85 12.33 -8.51
N VAL A 237 12.52 13.41 -8.07
CA VAL A 237 12.43 13.85 -6.66
C VAL A 237 11.00 14.12 -6.23
N GLY A 238 10.24 14.86 -7.04
CA GLY A 238 8.84 15.17 -6.74
C GLY A 238 7.96 13.92 -6.66
N PHE A 239 8.09 13.00 -7.62
CA PHE A 239 7.31 11.77 -7.59
C PHE A 239 7.77 10.80 -6.49
N LEU A 240 9.07 10.75 -6.16
CA LEU A 240 9.57 9.95 -5.03
C LEU A 240 8.95 10.40 -3.70
N LEU A 241 8.77 11.70 -3.48
CA LEU A 241 8.06 12.20 -2.30
C LEU A 241 6.63 11.67 -2.24
N VAL A 242 5.89 11.74 -3.34
CA VAL A 242 4.50 11.25 -3.42
C VAL A 242 4.46 9.73 -3.18
N VAL A 243 5.32 8.98 -3.86
CA VAL A 243 5.43 7.52 -3.71
C VAL A 243 5.76 7.14 -2.27
N SER A 244 6.74 7.83 -1.65
CA SER A 244 7.15 7.56 -0.27
C SER A 244 6.02 7.85 0.72
N LEU A 245 5.30 8.97 0.57
CA LEU A 245 4.17 9.32 1.42
C LEU A 245 3.03 8.33 1.29
N CYS A 246 2.64 7.95 0.06
CA CYS A 246 1.60 6.95 -0.18
C CYS A 246 1.98 5.59 0.40
N THR A 247 3.22 5.15 0.18
CA THR A 247 3.69 3.85 0.67
C THR A 247 3.81 3.85 2.19
N ALA A 248 4.35 4.93 2.78
CA ALA A 248 4.46 5.07 4.24
C ALA A 248 3.08 5.08 4.91
N ALA A 249 2.10 5.81 4.35
CA ALA A 249 0.73 5.81 4.85
C ALA A 249 0.08 4.42 4.78
N ALA A 250 0.29 3.71 3.67
CA ALA A 250 -0.21 2.34 3.49
C ALA A 250 0.39 1.38 4.53
N VAL A 251 1.72 1.38 4.70
CA VAL A 251 2.41 0.47 5.61
C VAL A 251 2.14 0.81 7.08
N ALA A 252 2.04 2.08 7.44
CA ALA A 252 1.71 2.51 8.79
C ALA A 252 0.29 2.06 9.22
N GLY A 253 -0.65 2.02 8.28
CA GLY A 253 -2.04 1.62 8.55
C GLY A 253 -2.30 0.12 8.47
N ALA A 254 -1.48 -0.63 7.72
CA ALA A 254 -1.80 -2.03 7.39
C ALA A 254 -0.61 -3.00 7.52
N GLY A 255 0.57 -2.53 7.94
CA GLY A 255 1.79 -3.34 7.88
C GLY A 255 2.27 -3.56 6.44
N SER A 256 3.21 -4.49 6.26
CA SER A 256 3.81 -4.74 4.95
C SER A 256 2.91 -5.64 4.09
N ILE A 257 2.40 -5.11 2.97
CA ILE A 257 1.56 -5.84 2.01
C ILE A 257 2.23 -5.80 0.63
N GLY A 258 2.97 -6.87 0.30
CA GLY A 258 3.73 -6.95 -0.95
C GLY A 258 2.88 -7.25 -2.18
N PHE A 259 3.53 -7.16 -3.36
CA PHE A 259 3.01 -7.51 -4.68
C PHE A 259 1.93 -6.61 -5.26
N VAL A 260 1.17 -5.85 -4.47
CA VAL A 260 0.10 -4.97 -4.99
C VAL A 260 0.69 -3.92 -5.93
N GLY A 261 1.76 -3.24 -5.51
CA GLY A 261 2.46 -2.23 -6.30
C GLY A 261 3.13 -2.77 -7.56
N LEU A 262 3.45 -4.06 -7.58
CA LEU A 262 4.06 -4.72 -8.74
C LEU A 262 3.01 -5.22 -9.72
N VAL A 263 2.02 -5.97 -9.22
CA VAL A 263 1.05 -6.71 -10.06
C VAL A 263 -0.02 -5.81 -10.64
N ILE A 264 -0.59 -4.92 -9.82
CA ILE A 264 -1.76 -4.13 -10.21
C ILE A 264 -1.47 -3.15 -11.36
N PRO A 265 -0.37 -2.38 -11.36
CA PRO A 265 -0.06 -1.51 -12.50
C PRO A 265 0.18 -2.29 -13.79
N HIS A 266 0.75 -3.50 -13.69
CA HIS A 266 0.92 -4.38 -14.83
C HIS A 266 -0.41 -4.84 -15.42
N LEU A 267 -1.36 -5.27 -14.58
CA LEU A 267 -2.72 -5.62 -15.00
C LEU A 267 -3.45 -4.42 -15.59
N ALA A 268 -3.35 -3.25 -14.93
CA ALA A 268 -3.95 -2.02 -15.41
C ALA A 268 -3.46 -1.66 -16.81
N ARG A 269 -2.14 -1.75 -17.08
CA ARG A 269 -1.58 -1.51 -18.42
C ARG A 269 -2.17 -2.41 -19.50
N ARG A 270 -2.49 -3.65 -19.16
CA ARG A 270 -3.12 -4.59 -20.10
C ARG A 270 -4.57 -4.24 -20.42
N LEU A 271 -5.27 -3.63 -19.46
CA LEU A 271 -6.68 -3.28 -19.60
C LEU A 271 -6.89 -1.92 -20.28
N VAL A 272 -6.08 -0.91 -19.90
CA VAL A 272 -6.31 0.49 -20.32
C VAL A 272 -5.14 1.09 -21.11
N GLY A 273 -4.08 0.33 -21.37
CA GLY A 273 -2.88 0.80 -22.06
C GLY A 273 -1.85 1.45 -21.14
N ALA A 274 -0.74 1.92 -21.74
CA ALA A 274 0.43 2.40 -21.00
C ALA A 274 0.38 3.89 -20.67
N ARG A 275 -0.55 4.68 -21.21
CA ARG A 275 -0.65 6.12 -20.94
C ARG A 275 -1.02 6.39 -19.50
N HIS A 276 -0.16 7.11 -18.76
CA HIS A 276 -0.34 7.34 -17.32
C HIS A 276 -1.60 8.10 -16.96
N ARG A 277 -2.13 8.93 -17.86
CA ARG A 277 -3.41 9.63 -17.65
C ARG A 277 -4.60 8.70 -17.42
N VAL A 278 -4.57 7.50 -18.00
CA VAL A 278 -5.61 6.47 -17.80
C VAL A 278 -5.13 5.40 -16.84
N LEU A 279 -3.83 5.10 -16.85
CA LEU A 279 -3.20 4.09 -16.02
C LEU A 279 -3.28 4.43 -14.52
N ILE A 280 -3.05 5.69 -14.14
CA ILE A 280 -3.05 6.12 -12.73
C ILE A 280 -4.43 5.88 -12.07
N PRO A 281 -5.55 6.43 -12.58
CA PRO A 281 -6.86 6.16 -11.97
C PRO A 281 -7.27 4.69 -12.04
N ALA A 282 -6.94 3.99 -13.14
CA ALA A 282 -7.20 2.57 -13.27
C ALA A 282 -6.42 1.74 -12.22
N SER A 283 -5.14 2.08 -12.00
CA SER A 283 -4.31 1.42 -10.99
C SER A 283 -4.84 1.64 -9.58
N ALA A 284 -5.26 2.86 -9.23
CA ALA A 284 -5.83 3.17 -7.92
C ALA A 284 -7.10 2.35 -7.66
N LEU A 285 -8.04 2.33 -8.61
CA LEU A 285 -9.29 1.58 -8.48
C LEU A 285 -9.06 0.07 -8.43
N LEU A 286 -8.21 -0.47 -9.31
CA LEU A 286 -7.89 -1.90 -9.32
C LEU A 286 -7.12 -2.32 -8.07
N GLY A 287 -6.21 -1.47 -7.56
CA GLY A 287 -5.47 -1.73 -6.32
C GLY A 287 -6.39 -1.80 -5.11
N GLY A 288 -7.30 -0.82 -4.99
CA GLY A 288 -8.33 -0.83 -3.97
C GLY A 288 -9.21 -2.07 -4.07
N LEU A 289 -9.74 -2.35 -5.26
CA LEU A 289 -10.59 -3.50 -5.52
C LEU A 289 -9.91 -4.83 -5.17
N PHE A 290 -8.66 -5.01 -5.61
CA PHE A 290 -7.88 -6.21 -5.31
C PHE A 290 -7.72 -6.42 -3.80
N LEU A 291 -7.36 -5.37 -3.07
CA LEU A 291 -7.10 -5.51 -1.64
C LEU A 291 -8.39 -5.68 -0.84
N LEU A 292 -9.51 -5.08 -1.26
CA LEU A 292 -10.85 -5.34 -0.70
C LEU A 292 -11.22 -6.82 -0.75
N TRP A 293 -11.11 -7.43 -1.94
CA TRP A 293 -11.45 -8.83 -2.11
C TRP A 293 -10.43 -9.77 -1.45
N ALA A 294 -9.15 -9.41 -1.45
CA ALA A 294 -8.12 -10.16 -0.73
C ALA A 294 -8.40 -10.17 0.79
N ASP A 295 -8.77 -9.03 1.38
CA ASP A 295 -9.13 -8.96 2.79
C ASP A 295 -10.45 -9.72 3.08
N ALA A 296 -11.47 -9.59 2.23
CA ALA A 296 -12.72 -10.34 2.38
C ALA A 296 -12.47 -11.85 2.37
N PHE A 297 -11.61 -12.34 1.46
CA PHE A 297 -11.21 -13.73 1.40
C PHE A 297 -10.39 -14.16 2.63
N ALA A 298 -9.44 -13.34 3.06
CA ALA A 298 -8.59 -13.61 4.22
C ALA A 298 -9.38 -13.80 5.52
N ARG A 299 -10.53 -13.10 5.64
CA ARG A 299 -11.45 -13.19 6.79
C ARG A 299 -12.25 -14.49 6.88
N VAL A 300 -12.44 -15.20 5.76
CA VAL A 300 -13.35 -16.36 5.73
C VAL A 300 -12.65 -17.70 5.46
N VAL A 301 -11.45 -17.69 4.86
CA VAL A 301 -10.80 -18.91 4.37
C VAL A 301 -10.27 -19.81 5.47
N MET A 302 -9.89 -19.29 6.63
CA MET A 302 -9.29 -20.07 7.73
C MET A 302 -9.96 -19.84 9.09
N GLN A 303 -11.27 -19.62 9.09
CA GLN A 303 -12.02 -19.42 10.34
C GLN A 303 -11.73 -20.50 11.39
N PRO A 304 -11.62 -20.13 12.71
CA PRO A 304 -11.87 -18.82 13.28
C PRO A 304 -10.68 -17.85 13.22
N ARG A 305 -9.53 -18.24 12.65
CA ARG A 305 -8.35 -17.39 12.49
C ARG A 305 -8.42 -16.62 11.18
N GLU A 306 -7.98 -15.36 11.21
CA GLU A 306 -7.81 -14.57 9.99
C GLU A 306 -6.43 -14.83 9.38
N LEU A 307 -6.39 -15.01 8.06
CA LEU A 307 -5.12 -15.12 7.34
C LEU A 307 -4.50 -13.72 7.20
N PRO A 308 -3.20 -13.53 7.53
CA PRO A 308 -2.53 -12.26 7.23
C PRO A 308 -2.59 -11.93 5.75
N ILE A 309 -3.00 -10.70 5.43
CA ILE A 309 -3.29 -10.32 4.05
C ILE A 309 -2.04 -10.33 3.16
N GLY A 310 -0.86 -10.05 3.74
CA GLY A 310 0.42 -10.11 3.04
C GLY A 310 0.78 -11.54 2.57
N VAL A 311 0.39 -12.57 3.33
CA VAL A 311 0.55 -13.97 2.92
C VAL A 311 -0.29 -14.26 1.68
N LEU A 312 -1.55 -13.81 1.67
CA LEU A 312 -2.45 -14.01 0.54
C LEU A 312 -1.97 -13.25 -0.71
N THR A 313 -1.58 -11.99 -0.55
CA THR A 313 -1.09 -11.20 -1.69
C THR A 313 0.21 -11.77 -2.26
N ALA A 314 1.10 -12.32 -1.41
CA ALA A 314 2.30 -13.02 -1.85
C ALA A 314 1.98 -14.34 -2.57
N ALA A 315 1.02 -15.12 -2.05
CA ALA A 315 0.59 -16.37 -2.67
C ALA A 315 -0.01 -16.17 -4.07
N ILE A 316 -0.66 -15.03 -4.31
CA ILE A 316 -1.20 -14.66 -5.63
C ILE A 316 -0.10 -14.02 -6.49
N GLY A 317 0.70 -13.14 -5.90
CA GLY A 317 1.67 -12.31 -6.62
C GLY A 317 2.89 -13.09 -7.13
N ALA A 318 3.40 -14.04 -6.36
CA ALA A 318 4.58 -14.81 -6.76
C ALA A 318 4.33 -15.71 -7.99
N PRO A 319 3.25 -16.50 -8.09
CA PRO A 319 2.92 -17.23 -9.31
C PRO A 319 2.69 -16.30 -10.52
N PHE A 320 2.01 -15.16 -10.29
CA PHE A 320 1.81 -14.16 -11.34
C PHE A 320 3.16 -13.66 -11.90
N LEU A 321 4.12 -13.35 -11.03
CA LEU A 321 5.46 -12.90 -11.43
C LEU A 321 6.19 -13.97 -12.24
N LEU A 322 6.15 -15.24 -11.82
CA LEU A 322 6.75 -16.36 -12.55
C LEU A 322 6.18 -16.51 -13.97
N ILE A 323 4.85 -16.40 -14.10
CA ILE A 323 4.19 -16.45 -15.41
C ILE A 323 4.62 -15.24 -16.28
N LEU A 324 4.73 -14.07 -15.69
CA LEU A 324 5.15 -12.86 -16.38
C LEU A 324 6.58 -12.98 -16.92
N VAL A 325 7.52 -13.45 -16.10
CA VAL A 325 8.93 -13.67 -16.48
C VAL A 325 9.02 -14.70 -17.62
N ARG A 326 8.30 -15.81 -17.53
CA ARG A 326 8.24 -16.81 -18.61
C ARG A 326 7.76 -16.22 -19.94
N ARG A 327 6.73 -15.36 -19.93
CA ARG A 327 6.19 -14.75 -21.15
C ARG A 327 7.14 -13.71 -21.74
N LEU A 328 7.93 -13.01 -20.93
CA LEU A 328 8.94 -12.07 -21.41
C LEU A 328 10.06 -12.78 -22.14
N HIS A 329 10.54 -13.92 -21.63
CA HIS A 329 11.56 -14.73 -22.28
C HIS A 329 11.06 -15.40 -23.58
N ALA A 330 9.79 -15.83 -23.62
CA ALA A 330 9.21 -16.41 -24.82
C ALA A 330 9.05 -15.44 -26.01
N ARG A 331 9.02 -14.12 -25.74
CA ARG A 331 8.94 -13.08 -26.78
C ARG A 331 10.32 -12.63 -27.31
N GLN A 332 11.40 -13.02 -26.65
CA GLN A 332 12.78 -12.72 -27.07
C GLN A 332 13.41 -13.83 -27.92
N ARG A 333 12.73 -14.95 -28.04
CA ARG A 333 13.03 -16.04 -28.99
C ARG A 333 12.14 -15.95 -30.20
#